data_bf3f531034b2e68e683ed3b59da14b91
#
_entry.id   bf3f531034b2e68e683ed3b59da14b91
#
_cell.length_a   1.000
_cell.length_b   1.000
_cell.length_c   1.000
_cell.angle_alpha   90.00
_cell.angle_beta   90.00
_cell.angle_gamma   90.00
#
_symmetry.space_group_name_H-M   'P 1'
#
loop_
_entity.id
_entity.type
_entity.pdbx_description
1 polymer ?
#
loop_
_entity_poly.entity_id
_entity_poly.type
_entity_poly.pdbx_seq_one_letter_code
_entity_poly.pdbx_strand_id
1 'polypeptide(L)'
;AHQIFLSGNYAFTPTTKANFKYAFTHATQTDSFAAFTGAPAGRSNLGGEVDTALYQAGITSRPIPKLSLLANVRYEDRNDKTPIAYYNLEGTKAFTNGNYSPKRLVGKAEASYQLPAGFRGTVGADYESIDRGMFVPTNSVAGLSGLRQKTEEAGYRLELRRAMTETLSGAVAYQNSDRSGGTWLKPNTGLGVTPTADGAIYSRTAIFPMSMVDRNREKIRASADWSATERLTLQFMAEWGEDKFSAPTTKGLSASYMGFYGIDAVYALSDDWRLTGFWSRGDQTTHIDHSTGYMAALRNRTETFGLGINGKPTGRLTVGGDLLLSADKDKYQQDLDASASAASKTLLATSGGLPDVTFRQFTARMFGKYAIEKNSAVRVDFIHQRTKLNEWTWGYNGTPFVYSDNSTVYLNPRQSVSYLGATYIIALP
;
A
#
# COMPACT_ATOMS: atom_id res chain seq x y z
N ALA A 1 3.71 -5.99 23.06
CA ALA A 1 4.41 -6.96 22.20
C ALA A 1 5.88 -7.04 22.62
N HIS A 2 6.46 -8.25 22.59
CA HIS A 2 7.87 -8.50 22.84
C HIS A 2 8.49 -9.09 21.59
N GLN A 3 9.69 -8.65 21.24
CA GLN A 3 10.41 -9.14 20.07
C GLN A 3 11.85 -9.50 20.44
N ILE A 4 12.30 -10.65 19.96
CA ILE A 4 13.69 -11.07 20.01
C ILE A 4 14.14 -11.25 18.55
N PHE A 5 15.33 -10.78 18.23
CA PHE A 5 15.88 -10.95 16.89
C PHE A 5 17.37 -11.30 16.93
N LEU A 6 17.80 -12.01 15.89
CA LEU A 6 19.19 -12.33 15.60
C LEU A 6 19.45 -11.96 14.14
N SER A 7 20.54 -11.27 13.86
CA SER A 7 20.95 -10.98 12.49
C SER A 7 22.46 -11.03 12.35
N GLY A 8 22.93 -11.34 11.15
CA GLY A 8 24.34 -11.39 10.86
C GLY A 8 24.65 -11.25 9.39
N ASN A 9 25.91 -10.95 9.11
CA ASN A 9 26.47 -10.87 7.78
C ASN A 9 27.71 -11.73 7.70
N TYR A 10 27.90 -12.40 6.57
CA TYR A 10 29.07 -13.23 6.33
C TYR A 10 29.63 -12.95 4.93
N ALA A 11 30.94 -12.73 4.85
CA ALA A 11 31.66 -12.54 3.61
C ALA A 11 32.36 -13.87 3.23
N PHE A 12 31.82 -14.57 2.24
CA PHE A 12 32.46 -15.79 1.69
C PHE A 12 33.71 -15.44 0.91
N THR A 13 33.68 -14.33 0.17
CA THR A 13 34.79 -13.77 -0.59
C THR A 13 34.70 -12.24 -0.52
N PRO A 14 35.72 -11.50 -0.97
CA PRO A 14 35.62 -10.03 -1.10
C PRO A 14 34.44 -9.57 -1.96
N THR A 15 33.97 -10.42 -2.88
CA THR A 15 32.90 -10.09 -3.85
C THR A 15 31.58 -10.80 -3.58
N THR A 16 31.51 -11.70 -2.57
CA THR A 16 30.32 -12.47 -2.24
C THR A 16 30.01 -12.37 -0.75
N LYS A 17 28.85 -11.82 -0.44
CA LYS A 17 28.38 -11.60 0.94
C LYS A 17 26.97 -12.16 1.10
N ALA A 18 26.71 -12.78 2.25
CA ALA A 18 25.38 -13.18 2.67
C ALA A 18 24.96 -12.41 3.92
N ASN A 19 23.68 -12.26 4.10
CA ASN A 19 23.05 -11.76 5.32
C ASN A 19 21.92 -12.68 5.74
N PHE A 20 21.63 -12.69 7.03
CA PHE A 20 20.47 -13.39 7.56
C PHE A 20 19.85 -12.58 8.69
N LYS A 21 18.55 -12.78 8.90
CA LYS A 21 17.79 -12.28 10.03
C LYS A 21 16.75 -13.31 10.45
N TYR A 22 16.69 -13.55 11.75
CA TYR A 22 15.59 -14.22 12.42
C TYR A 22 14.96 -13.24 13.41
N ALA A 23 13.63 -13.20 13.48
CA ALA A 23 12.93 -12.44 14.51
C ALA A 23 11.71 -13.24 14.97
N PHE A 24 11.49 -13.26 16.29
CA PHE A 24 10.27 -13.80 16.89
C PHE A 24 9.58 -12.68 17.67
N THR A 25 8.29 -12.52 17.43
CA THR A 25 7.45 -11.51 18.09
C THR A 25 6.27 -12.19 18.74
N HIS A 26 6.07 -11.94 20.02
CA HIS A 26 4.87 -12.30 20.78
C HIS A 26 4.08 -11.03 21.09
N ALA A 27 2.83 -10.97 20.63
CA ALA A 27 1.93 -9.84 20.84
C ALA A 27 0.66 -10.28 21.57
N THR A 28 0.27 -9.54 22.59
CA THR A 28 -0.97 -9.76 23.34
C THR A 28 -1.81 -8.50 23.38
N GLN A 29 -3.13 -8.65 23.42
CA GLN A 29 -4.09 -7.60 23.65
C GLN A 29 -5.08 -8.03 24.73
N THR A 30 -5.07 -7.31 25.82
CA THR A 30 -5.93 -7.57 27.00
C THR A 30 -6.74 -6.33 27.41
N ASP A 31 -6.79 -5.31 26.53
CA ASP A 31 -7.56 -4.09 26.80
C ASP A 31 -9.05 -4.42 26.92
N SER A 32 -9.71 -3.79 27.90
CA SER A 32 -11.13 -3.97 28.16
C SER A 32 -11.98 -3.52 26.97
N PHE A 33 -13.07 -4.23 26.71
CA PHE A 33 -14.10 -3.82 25.75
C PHE A 33 -14.82 -2.52 26.14
N ALA A 34 -14.50 -1.93 27.28
CA ALA A 34 -15.14 -0.73 27.81
C ALA A 34 -16.68 -0.85 27.85
N ALA A 35 -17.39 -0.02 27.09
CA ALA A 35 -18.84 -0.02 27.02
C ALA A 35 -19.44 -0.99 25.98
N PHE A 36 -18.65 -1.85 25.37
CA PHE A 36 -19.15 -2.76 24.33
C PHE A 36 -20.03 -3.87 24.95
N THR A 37 -21.33 -3.82 24.66
CA THR A 37 -22.35 -4.74 25.22
C THR A 37 -22.49 -6.04 24.43
N GLY A 38 -21.91 -6.13 23.23
CA GLY A 38 -21.97 -7.29 22.35
C GLY A 38 -20.91 -8.37 22.62
N ALA A 39 -20.13 -8.23 23.69
CA ALA A 39 -19.12 -9.19 24.06
C ALA A 39 -19.72 -10.53 24.49
N PRO A 40 -19.04 -11.67 24.29
CA PRO A 40 -19.46 -12.96 24.79
C PRO A 40 -19.56 -12.94 26.33
N ALA A 41 -20.53 -13.67 26.86
CA ALA A 41 -20.72 -13.78 28.33
C ALA A 41 -19.42 -14.21 29.02
N GLY A 42 -19.03 -13.50 30.08
CA GLY A 42 -17.83 -13.77 30.85
C GLY A 42 -16.52 -13.26 30.25
N ARG A 43 -16.55 -12.55 29.08
CA ARG A 43 -15.37 -11.93 28.49
C ARG A 43 -15.37 -10.42 28.70
N SER A 44 -14.28 -9.90 29.25
CA SER A 44 -14.05 -8.46 29.40
C SER A 44 -13.12 -7.87 28.33
N ASN A 45 -12.43 -8.72 27.58
CA ASN A 45 -11.48 -8.34 26.53
C ASN A 45 -11.40 -9.41 25.45
N LEU A 46 -10.70 -9.12 24.36
CA LEU A 46 -10.52 -10.05 23.24
C LEU A 46 -9.64 -11.26 23.62
N GLY A 47 -8.70 -11.10 24.55
CA GLY A 47 -7.68 -12.11 24.84
C GLY A 47 -6.78 -12.37 23.64
N GLY A 48 -6.47 -11.30 22.90
CA GLY A 48 -5.69 -11.39 21.67
C GLY A 48 -4.28 -11.92 21.94
N GLU A 49 -3.85 -12.93 21.18
CA GLU A 49 -2.51 -13.51 21.23
C GLU A 49 -2.04 -13.87 19.84
N VAL A 50 -0.90 -13.33 19.43
CA VAL A 50 -0.31 -13.58 18.10
C VAL A 50 1.20 -13.78 18.23
N ASP A 51 1.68 -14.91 17.72
CA ASP A 51 3.10 -15.17 17.53
C ASP A 51 3.46 -14.98 16.06
N THR A 52 4.62 -14.36 15.81
CA THR A 52 5.14 -14.19 14.46
C THR A 52 6.62 -14.56 14.43
N ALA A 53 6.98 -15.52 13.58
CA ALA A 53 8.34 -15.88 13.28
C ALA A 53 8.73 -15.38 11.88
N LEU A 54 9.82 -14.64 11.78
CA LEU A 54 10.36 -14.09 10.54
C LEU A 54 11.74 -14.69 10.29
N TYR A 55 11.93 -15.25 9.10
CA TYR A 55 13.21 -15.73 8.59
C TYR A 55 13.54 -14.95 7.31
N GLN A 56 14.74 -14.43 7.23
CA GLN A 56 15.20 -13.71 6.05
C GLN A 56 16.65 -14.11 5.76
N ALA A 57 16.94 -14.38 4.49
CA ALA A 57 18.28 -14.62 4.02
C ALA A 57 18.49 -13.90 2.68
N GLY A 58 19.71 -13.42 2.45
CA GLY A 58 20.08 -12.75 1.22
C GLY A 58 21.54 -13.01 0.86
N ILE A 59 21.82 -12.99 -0.43
CA ILE A 59 23.17 -13.09 -0.97
C ILE A 59 23.36 -12.05 -2.07
N THR A 60 24.51 -11.41 -2.07
CA THR A 60 24.99 -10.55 -3.13
C THR A 60 26.33 -11.03 -3.60
N SER A 61 26.56 -11.09 -4.90
CA SER A 61 27.81 -11.60 -5.47
C SER A 61 28.20 -10.83 -6.73
N ARG A 62 29.49 -10.68 -6.92
CA ARG A 62 30.12 -10.25 -8.19
C ARG A 62 31.15 -11.30 -8.59
N PRO A 63 30.68 -12.45 -9.11
CA PRO A 63 31.56 -13.60 -9.37
C PRO A 63 32.58 -13.34 -10.48
N ILE A 64 32.24 -12.46 -11.43
CA ILE A 64 33.12 -11.99 -12.49
C ILE A 64 32.95 -10.48 -12.67
N PRO A 65 33.95 -9.78 -13.25
CA PRO A 65 33.81 -8.39 -13.64
C PRO A 65 32.54 -8.19 -14.50
N LYS A 66 31.82 -7.09 -14.32
CA LYS A 66 30.60 -6.75 -15.03
C LYS A 66 29.32 -7.51 -14.64
N LEU A 67 29.37 -8.63 -13.90
CA LEU A 67 28.19 -9.36 -13.44
C LEU A 67 27.94 -9.11 -11.96
N SER A 68 26.71 -8.68 -11.65
CA SER A 68 26.22 -8.57 -10.26
C SER A 68 25.01 -9.45 -10.10
N LEU A 69 25.02 -10.27 -9.05
CA LEU A 69 23.92 -11.17 -8.67
C LEU A 69 23.39 -10.79 -7.29
N LEU A 70 22.08 -10.86 -7.14
CA LEU A 70 21.37 -10.67 -5.89
C LEU A 70 20.29 -11.74 -5.79
N ALA A 71 20.18 -12.38 -4.62
CA ALA A 71 19.02 -13.19 -4.29
C ALA A 71 18.65 -12.94 -2.82
N ASN A 72 17.37 -12.92 -2.54
CA ASN A 72 16.86 -12.88 -1.18
C ASN A 72 15.58 -13.70 -1.06
N VAL A 73 15.36 -14.20 0.15
CA VAL A 73 14.17 -14.92 0.56
C VAL A 73 13.73 -14.42 1.94
N ARG A 74 12.44 -14.24 2.09
CA ARG A 74 11.78 -13.92 3.36
C ARG A 74 10.63 -14.89 3.56
N TYR A 75 10.63 -15.54 4.72
CA TYR A 75 9.51 -16.36 5.18
C TYR A 75 8.98 -15.82 6.50
N GLU A 76 7.67 -15.64 6.57
CA GLU A 76 6.96 -15.17 7.76
C GLU A 76 5.87 -16.17 8.09
N ASP A 77 5.87 -16.66 9.33
CA ASP A 77 4.84 -17.53 9.89
C ASP A 77 4.16 -16.77 11.03
N ARG A 78 2.91 -16.41 10.83
CA ARG A 78 2.06 -15.79 11.84
C ARG A 78 1.07 -16.82 12.37
N ASN A 79 1.03 -16.96 13.68
CA ASN A 79 0.09 -17.83 14.38
C ASN A 79 -0.78 -16.97 15.30
N ASP A 80 -2.03 -16.78 14.90
CA ASP A 80 -3.04 -16.08 15.67
C ASP A 80 -3.79 -17.08 16.57
N LYS A 81 -3.50 -17.03 17.86
CA LYS A 81 -4.06 -17.90 18.89
C LYS A 81 -5.26 -17.28 19.62
N THR A 82 -5.70 -16.11 19.16
CA THR A 82 -6.84 -15.41 19.75
C THR A 82 -8.05 -16.34 19.84
N PRO A 83 -8.66 -16.52 21.02
CA PRO A 83 -9.81 -17.41 21.18
C PRO A 83 -11.00 -16.95 20.34
N ILE A 84 -11.57 -17.86 19.55
CA ILE A 84 -12.76 -17.57 18.74
C ILE A 84 -14.00 -17.58 19.61
N ALA A 85 -14.85 -16.58 19.44
CA ALA A 85 -16.13 -16.46 20.13
C ALA A 85 -17.16 -15.70 19.28
N TYR A 86 -18.43 -15.82 19.65
CA TYR A 86 -19.51 -15.03 19.06
C TYR A 86 -19.62 -13.67 19.76
N TYR A 87 -19.70 -12.63 18.94
CA TYR A 87 -19.95 -11.25 19.36
C TYR A 87 -21.27 -10.78 18.77
N ASN A 88 -22.08 -10.13 19.58
CA ASN A 88 -23.35 -9.57 19.14
C ASN A 88 -23.16 -8.09 18.77
N LEU A 89 -22.92 -7.80 17.50
CA LEU A 89 -22.67 -6.43 17.03
C LEU A 89 -23.96 -5.67 16.69
N GLU A 90 -25.04 -6.38 16.39
CA GLU A 90 -26.31 -5.78 15.92
C GLU A 90 -27.55 -6.42 16.58
N GLY A 91 -27.59 -6.49 17.90
CA GLY A 91 -28.73 -7.02 18.64
C GLY A 91 -28.93 -8.52 18.52
N THR A 92 -29.50 -9.01 17.44
CA THR A 92 -29.76 -10.45 17.20
C THR A 92 -28.74 -11.15 16.33
N LYS A 93 -27.81 -10.44 15.72
CA LYS A 93 -26.80 -10.99 14.83
C LYS A 93 -25.50 -11.26 15.55
N ALA A 94 -25.11 -12.52 15.64
CA ALA A 94 -23.84 -12.94 16.20
C ALA A 94 -22.79 -13.13 15.11
N PHE A 95 -21.62 -12.53 15.32
CA PHE A 95 -20.46 -12.62 14.43
C PHE A 95 -19.31 -13.26 15.19
N THR A 96 -18.52 -14.10 14.54
CA THR A 96 -17.27 -14.58 15.13
C THR A 96 -16.13 -13.63 14.78
N ASN A 97 -15.16 -13.48 15.70
CA ASN A 97 -13.84 -13.06 15.32
C ASN A 97 -13.20 -14.13 14.44
N GLY A 98 -12.22 -13.76 13.63
CA GLY A 98 -11.49 -14.67 12.77
C GLY A 98 -10.00 -14.67 13.13
N ASN A 99 -9.41 -15.86 13.24
CA ASN A 99 -7.97 -15.98 13.40
C ASN A 99 -7.33 -15.88 12.02
N TYR A 100 -6.37 -14.97 11.90
CA TYR A 100 -5.63 -14.78 10.67
C TYR A 100 -4.18 -15.19 10.86
N SER A 101 -3.86 -16.40 10.41
CA SER A 101 -2.57 -17.05 10.57
C SER A 101 -1.88 -17.30 9.22
N PRO A 102 -1.51 -16.27 8.46
CA PRO A 102 -0.89 -16.45 7.18
C PRO A 102 0.56 -16.87 7.31
N LYS A 103 0.97 -17.78 6.43
CA LYS A 103 2.36 -18.09 6.10
C LYS A 103 2.69 -17.43 4.78
N ARG A 104 3.71 -16.59 4.77
CA ARG A 104 4.12 -15.83 3.59
C ARG A 104 5.55 -16.10 3.23
N LEU A 105 5.78 -16.55 2.00
CA LEU A 105 7.10 -16.70 1.40
C LEU A 105 7.26 -15.66 0.28
N VAL A 106 8.33 -14.89 0.32
CA VAL A 106 8.70 -13.94 -0.74
C VAL A 106 10.13 -14.23 -1.14
N GLY A 107 10.35 -14.42 -2.44
CA GLY A 107 11.65 -14.64 -3.04
C GLY A 107 11.91 -13.61 -4.14
N LYS A 108 13.16 -13.19 -4.27
CA LYS A 108 13.63 -12.34 -5.35
C LYS A 108 15.01 -12.79 -5.79
N ALA A 109 15.23 -12.90 -7.12
CA ALA A 109 16.53 -13.11 -7.70
C ALA A 109 16.76 -12.10 -8.83
N GLU A 110 17.97 -11.59 -8.97
CA GLU A 110 18.32 -10.59 -9.95
C GLU A 110 19.75 -10.77 -10.44
N ALA A 111 19.96 -10.64 -11.74
CA ALA A 111 21.24 -10.63 -12.39
C ALA A 111 21.37 -9.36 -13.24
N SER A 112 22.44 -8.60 -13.03
CA SER A 112 22.75 -7.39 -13.81
C SER A 112 24.11 -7.55 -14.49
N TYR A 113 24.18 -7.26 -15.77
CA TYR A 113 25.40 -7.36 -16.56
C TYR A 113 25.71 -6.05 -17.30
N GLN A 114 26.97 -5.64 -17.29
CA GLN A 114 27.45 -4.50 -18.05
C GLN A 114 27.68 -4.91 -19.50
N LEU A 115 26.85 -4.38 -20.38
CA LEU A 115 26.89 -4.59 -21.82
C LEU A 115 27.82 -3.57 -22.50
N PRO A 116 28.20 -3.80 -23.77
CA PRO A 116 28.91 -2.80 -24.58
C PRO A 116 28.14 -1.46 -24.70
N ALA A 117 28.83 -0.41 -25.11
CA ALA A 117 28.28 0.93 -25.35
C ALA A 117 27.60 1.58 -24.15
N GLY A 118 28.05 1.25 -22.90
CA GLY A 118 27.54 1.87 -21.67
C GLY A 118 26.17 1.36 -21.21
N PHE A 119 25.66 0.30 -21.84
CA PHE A 119 24.42 -0.33 -21.39
C PHE A 119 24.63 -1.24 -20.16
N ARG A 120 23.60 -1.33 -19.33
CA ARG A 120 23.47 -2.32 -18.27
C ARG A 120 22.12 -3.01 -18.41
N GLY A 121 22.13 -4.32 -18.65
CA GLY A 121 20.94 -5.16 -18.66
C GLY A 121 20.72 -5.79 -17.29
N THR A 122 19.48 -5.85 -16.85
CA THR A 122 19.08 -6.52 -15.61
C THR A 122 17.92 -7.44 -15.91
N VAL A 123 18.01 -8.68 -15.43
CA VAL A 123 16.92 -9.67 -15.43
C VAL A 123 16.61 -10.00 -13.97
N GLY A 124 15.36 -9.95 -13.60
CA GLY A 124 14.88 -10.28 -12.27
C GLY A 124 13.72 -11.28 -12.31
N ALA A 125 13.60 -12.07 -11.26
CA ALA A 125 12.45 -12.93 -10.99
C ALA A 125 11.98 -12.69 -9.55
N ASP A 126 10.66 -12.62 -9.38
CA ASP A 126 10.00 -12.42 -8.10
C ASP A 126 8.99 -13.56 -7.89
N TYR A 127 8.88 -14.03 -6.66
CA TYR A 127 7.91 -15.03 -6.26
C TYR A 127 7.31 -14.69 -4.91
N GLU A 128 5.99 -14.82 -4.79
CA GLU A 128 5.26 -14.70 -3.54
C GLU A 128 4.29 -15.87 -3.38
N SER A 129 4.24 -16.46 -2.19
CA SER A 129 3.20 -17.42 -1.79
C SER A 129 2.63 -16.99 -0.46
N ILE A 130 1.29 -16.95 -0.37
CA ILE A 130 0.57 -16.65 0.86
C ILE A 130 -0.41 -17.79 1.13
N ASP A 131 -0.18 -18.54 2.22
CA ASP A 131 -1.13 -19.51 2.77
C ASP A 131 -1.83 -18.89 3.98
N ARG A 132 -3.15 -18.71 3.92
CA ARG A 132 -3.97 -18.06 4.93
C ARG A 132 -4.59 -19.02 5.93
N GLY A 133 -4.32 -20.33 5.78
CA GLY A 133 -4.98 -21.38 6.54
C GLY A 133 -6.43 -21.60 6.09
N MET A 134 -7.13 -22.43 6.82
CA MET A 134 -8.49 -22.90 6.49
C MET A 134 -9.60 -22.19 7.25
N PHE A 135 -9.28 -21.24 8.13
CA PHE A 135 -10.31 -20.54 8.90
C PHE A 135 -11.05 -19.51 8.05
N VAL A 136 -12.36 -19.57 8.04
CA VAL A 136 -13.25 -18.61 7.40
C VAL A 136 -14.26 -18.14 8.44
N PRO A 137 -14.40 -16.82 8.69
CA PRO A 137 -15.35 -16.31 9.67
C PRO A 137 -16.79 -16.63 9.28
N THR A 138 -17.66 -16.80 10.27
CA THR A 138 -19.04 -17.22 10.11
C THR A 138 -19.87 -16.24 9.30
N ASN A 139 -19.67 -14.96 9.49
CA ASN A 139 -20.34 -13.90 8.74
C ASN A 139 -19.29 -13.08 8.02
N SER A 140 -19.11 -13.36 6.75
CA SER A 140 -18.30 -12.53 5.88
C SER A 140 -18.96 -11.17 5.67
N VAL A 141 -18.17 -10.19 5.30
CA VAL A 141 -18.65 -8.88 4.84
C VAL A 141 -19.73 -9.09 3.78
N ALA A 142 -20.84 -8.37 3.89
CA ALA A 142 -21.93 -8.48 2.93
C ALA A 142 -21.43 -8.33 1.49
N GLY A 143 -21.78 -9.29 0.65
CA GLY A 143 -21.34 -9.35 -0.74
C GLY A 143 -20.07 -10.16 -0.99
N LEU A 144 -19.27 -10.48 0.03
CA LEU A 144 -18.07 -11.29 -0.13
C LEU A 144 -18.46 -12.78 -0.17
N SER A 145 -18.22 -13.43 -1.29
CA SER A 145 -18.76 -14.76 -1.54
C SER A 145 -17.75 -15.89 -1.38
N GLY A 146 -16.46 -15.58 -1.40
CA GLY A 146 -15.43 -16.60 -1.27
C GLY A 146 -14.10 -16.04 -0.76
N LEU A 147 -13.32 -16.91 -0.13
CA LEU A 147 -11.95 -16.66 0.30
C LEU A 147 -11.05 -17.75 -0.30
N ARG A 148 -9.80 -17.46 -0.49
CA ARG A 148 -8.79 -18.42 -0.95
C ARG A 148 -7.81 -18.74 0.15
N GLN A 149 -7.60 -20.03 0.38
CA GLN A 149 -6.58 -20.47 1.32
C GLN A 149 -5.20 -20.04 0.85
N LYS A 150 -4.86 -20.33 -0.40
CA LYS A 150 -3.52 -20.10 -0.93
C LYS A 150 -3.56 -19.25 -2.21
N THR A 151 -2.65 -18.31 -2.31
CA THR A 151 -2.33 -17.58 -3.55
C THR A 151 -0.83 -17.61 -3.78
N GLU A 152 -0.44 -17.73 -5.05
CA GLU A 152 0.94 -17.69 -5.50
C GLU A 152 1.06 -16.68 -6.64
N GLU A 153 2.11 -15.90 -6.62
CA GLU A 153 2.41 -14.95 -7.69
C GLU A 153 3.87 -15.13 -8.12
N ALA A 154 4.09 -15.31 -9.41
CA ALA A 154 5.41 -15.38 -10.00
C ALA A 154 5.54 -14.29 -11.06
N GLY A 155 6.67 -13.62 -11.08
CA GLY A 155 6.92 -12.54 -12.02
C GLY A 155 8.35 -12.48 -12.49
N TYR A 156 8.54 -11.77 -13.59
CA TYR A 156 9.86 -11.44 -14.11
C TYR A 156 9.95 -9.97 -14.47
N ARG A 157 11.18 -9.45 -14.44
CA ARG A 157 11.51 -8.08 -14.80
C ARG A 157 12.73 -8.05 -15.72
N LEU A 158 12.62 -7.24 -16.76
CA LEU A 158 13.71 -6.90 -17.65
C LEU A 158 13.95 -5.41 -17.57
N GLU A 159 15.19 -4.98 -17.41
CA GLU A 159 15.55 -3.57 -17.37
C GLU A 159 16.78 -3.33 -18.25
N LEU A 160 16.75 -2.28 -19.02
CA LEU A 160 17.89 -1.77 -19.78
C LEU A 160 18.15 -0.34 -19.33
N ARG A 161 19.35 -0.09 -18.81
CA ARG A 161 19.84 1.22 -18.40
C ARG A 161 21.03 1.64 -19.23
N ARG A 162 21.15 2.93 -19.53
CA ARG A 162 22.30 3.50 -20.22
C ARG A 162 22.68 4.86 -19.66
N ALA A 163 23.98 5.09 -19.48
CA ALA A 163 24.53 6.43 -19.38
C ALA A 163 24.66 6.99 -20.81
N MET A 164 23.79 7.96 -21.17
CA MET A 164 23.74 8.55 -22.51
C MET A 164 24.85 9.58 -22.70
N THR A 165 25.11 10.35 -21.64
CA THR A 165 26.20 11.30 -21.48
C THR A 165 26.78 11.18 -20.08
N GLU A 166 27.78 11.97 -19.74
CA GLU A 166 28.32 12.06 -18.37
C GLU A 166 27.28 12.60 -17.36
N THR A 167 26.31 13.36 -17.86
CA THR A 167 25.31 14.04 -17.02
C THR A 167 23.90 13.44 -17.16
N LEU A 168 23.64 12.58 -18.14
CA LEU A 168 22.33 12.02 -18.43
C LEU A 168 22.35 10.50 -18.45
N SER A 169 21.55 9.86 -17.61
CA SER A 169 21.28 8.43 -17.68
C SER A 169 19.78 8.14 -17.78
N GLY A 170 19.42 7.06 -18.44
CA GLY A 170 18.05 6.63 -18.57
C GLY A 170 17.90 5.13 -18.42
N ALA A 171 16.70 4.69 -18.04
CA ALA A 171 16.34 3.29 -17.93
C ALA A 171 14.92 3.05 -18.42
N VAL A 172 14.72 1.88 -19.03
CA VAL A 172 13.39 1.34 -19.35
C VAL A 172 13.31 -0.05 -18.75
N ALA A 173 12.22 -0.35 -18.07
CA ALA A 173 11.96 -1.65 -17.48
C ALA A 173 10.59 -2.16 -17.89
N TYR A 174 10.50 -3.46 -18.13
CA TYR A 174 9.26 -4.20 -18.31
C TYR A 174 9.13 -5.24 -17.19
N GLN A 175 7.93 -5.37 -16.65
CA GLN A 175 7.60 -6.36 -15.63
C GLN A 175 6.29 -7.06 -16.02
N ASN A 176 6.28 -8.38 -15.88
CA ASN A 176 5.06 -9.17 -15.94
C ASN A 176 4.98 -10.06 -14.70
N SER A 177 3.78 -10.28 -14.18
CA SER A 177 3.54 -11.26 -13.12
C SER A 177 2.17 -11.90 -13.24
N ASP A 178 2.10 -13.19 -12.92
CA ASP A 178 0.89 -13.98 -12.86
C ASP A 178 0.62 -14.42 -11.43
N ARG A 179 -0.57 -14.12 -10.95
CA ARG A 179 -1.08 -14.61 -9.68
C ARG A 179 -2.20 -15.61 -9.92
N SER A 180 -2.04 -16.78 -9.30
CA SER A 180 -3.02 -17.84 -9.24
C SER A 180 -3.20 -18.30 -7.79
N GLY A 181 -4.06 -19.28 -7.56
CA GLY A 181 -4.22 -19.82 -6.22
C GLY A 181 -5.02 -21.10 -6.16
N GLY A 182 -5.19 -21.61 -4.94
CA GLY A 182 -5.96 -22.81 -4.65
C GLY A 182 -7.48 -22.62 -4.80
N THR A 183 -8.21 -23.62 -4.37
CA THR A 183 -9.68 -23.62 -4.39
C THR A 183 -10.26 -22.48 -3.56
N TRP A 184 -11.35 -21.91 -4.03
CA TRP A 184 -12.14 -20.94 -3.29
C TRP A 184 -12.95 -21.63 -2.21
N LEU A 185 -13.06 -20.99 -1.04
CA LEU A 185 -13.74 -21.48 0.14
C LEU A 185 -14.94 -20.60 0.44
N LYS A 186 -16.08 -21.20 0.77
CA LYS A 186 -17.26 -20.48 1.26
C LYS A 186 -17.21 -20.30 2.78
N PRO A 187 -17.68 -19.17 3.30
CA PRO A 187 -17.93 -19.03 4.72
C PRO A 187 -18.88 -20.10 5.24
N ASN A 188 -18.59 -20.64 6.41
CA ASN A 188 -19.45 -21.60 7.09
C ASN A 188 -20.20 -20.91 8.25
N THR A 189 -21.36 -21.45 8.64
CA THR A 189 -22.22 -20.89 9.67
C THR A 189 -21.93 -21.40 11.08
N GLY A 190 -20.90 -22.25 11.28
CA GLY A 190 -20.55 -22.83 12.57
C GLY A 190 -19.24 -22.30 13.15
N LEU A 191 -19.12 -22.27 14.48
CA LEU A 191 -17.87 -21.98 15.19
C LEU A 191 -16.85 -23.10 14.97
N GLY A 192 -15.63 -22.74 14.52
CA GLY A 192 -14.53 -23.69 14.40
C GLY A 192 -14.75 -24.78 13.32
N VAL A 193 -15.67 -24.56 12.40
CA VAL A 193 -15.98 -25.52 11.35
C VAL A 193 -15.07 -25.30 10.16
N THR A 194 -14.61 -26.39 9.57
CA THR A 194 -13.84 -26.37 8.31
C THR A 194 -14.68 -25.72 7.22
N PRO A 195 -14.16 -24.74 6.50
CA PRO A 195 -14.89 -24.12 5.40
C PRO A 195 -15.18 -25.15 4.31
N THR A 196 -16.39 -25.11 3.77
CA THR A 196 -16.77 -25.96 2.64
C THR A 196 -16.04 -25.48 1.40
N ALA A 197 -15.25 -26.36 0.78
CA ALA A 197 -14.67 -26.11 -0.52
C ALA A 197 -15.76 -25.85 -1.54
N ASP A 198 -15.65 -24.79 -2.31
CA ASP A 198 -16.63 -24.51 -3.34
C ASP A 198 -16.25 -25.19 -4.64
N GLY A 199 -17.02 -26.18 -4.99
CA GLY A 199 -16.87 -26.91 -6.24
C GLY A 199 -17.43 -26.19 -7.46
N ALA A 200 -17.64 -24.85 -7.45
CA ALA A 200 -17.94 -24.12 -8.69
C ALA A 200 -19.28 -23.36 -8.82
N ILE A 201 -20.16 -23.31 -7.86
CA ILE A 201 -21.43 -22.58 -8.08
C ILE A 201 -21.52 -21.36 -7.17
N TYR A 202 -20.88 -20.29 -7.58
CA TYR A 202 -21.16 -18.95 -7.03
C TYR A 202 -22.37 -18.33 -7.76
N SER A 203 -23.17 -17.57 -7.03
CA SER A 203 -24.20 -16.75 -7.67
C SER A 203 -23.57 -15.71 -8.59
N ARG A 204 -24.31 -15.23 -9.58
CA ARG A 204 -23.87 -14.17 -10.50
C ARG A 204 -23.52 -12.85 -9.77
N THR A 205 -23.94 -12.72 -8.51
CA THR A 205 -23.68 -11.56 -7.62
C THR A 205 -22.47 -11.75 -6.73
N ALA A 206 -21.75 -12.85 -6.86
CA ALA A 206 -20.61 -13.16 -6.02
C ALA A 206 -19.46 -12.16 -6.25
N ILE A 207 -18.94 -11.59 -5.16
CA ILE A 207 -17.78 -10.69 -5.16
C ILE A 207 -16.60 -11.38 -4.51
N PHE A 208 -15.44 -11.30 -5.15
CA PHE A 208 -14.21 -11.91 -4.70
C PHE A 208 -13.18 -10.85 -4.31
N PRO A 209 -12.38 -11.05 -3.22
CA PRO A 209 -11.36 -10.10 -2.83
C PRO A 209 -10.32 -9.88 -3.93
N MET A 210 -10.05 -8.65 -4.27
CA MET A 210 -9.04 -8.24 -5.27
C MET A 210 -7.64 -8.85 -5.00
N SER A 211 -7.29 -9.02 -3.73
CA SER A 211 -6.03 -9.62 -3.31
C SER A 211 -5.93 -11.12 -3.50
N MET A 212 -7.05 -11.80 -3.85
CA MET A 212 -7.13 -13.25 -3.94
C MET A 212 -7.51 -13.76 -5.33
N VAL A 213 -8.12 -12.95 -6.18
CA VAL A 213 -8.46 -13.34 -7.56
C VAL A 213 -7.21 -13.54 -8.40
N ASP A 214 -7.31 -14.40 -9.42
CA ASP A 214 -6.24 -14.56 -10.39
C ASP A 214 -6.00 -13.24 -11.10
N ARG A 215 -4.74 -12.94 -11.35
CA ARG A 215 -4.32 -11.68 -11.94
C ARG A 215 -3.12 -11.88 -12.85
N ASN A 216 -3.22 -11.37 -14.05
CA ASN A 216 -2.06 -11.08 -14.88
C ASN A 216 -1.77 -9.59 -14.79
N ARG A 217 -0.52 -9.23 -14.53
CA ARG A 217 -0.04 -7.85 -14.44
C ARG A 217 1.05 -7.60 -15.45
N GLU A 218 0.92 -6.51 -16.16
CA GLU A 218 1.96 -5.96 -17.03
C GLU A 218 2.28 -4.53 -16.65
N LYS A 219 3.59 -4.19 -16.63
CA LYS A 219 4.06 -2.84 -16.31
C LYS A 219 5.25 -2.46 -17.17
N ILE A 220 5.25 -1.20 -17.60
CA ILE A 220 6.40 -0.55 -18.23
C ILE A 220 6.76 0.66 -17.40
N ARG A 221 8.04 0.81 -17.10
CA ARG A 221 8.59 1.98 -16.40
C ARG A 221 9.71 2.57 -17.24
N ALA A 222 9.71 3.90 -17.35
CA ALA A 222 10.80 4.68 -17.88
C ALA A 222 11.28 5.68 -16.84
N SER A 223 12.59 5.88 -16.75
CA SER A 223 13.19 6.88 -15.86
C SER A 223 14.40 7.55 -16.53
N ALA A 224 14.65 8.80 -16.14
CA ALA A 224 15.84 9.52 -16.53
C ALA A 224 16.36 10.34 -15.35
N ASP A 225 17.68 10.30 -15.15
CA ASP A 225 18.41 11.12 -14.20
C ASP A 225 19.31 12.07 -14.98
N TRP A 226 19.14 13.38 -14.79
CA TRP A 226 19.84 14.41 -15.55
C TRP A 226 20.45 15.47 -14.62
N SER A 227 21.77 15.54 -14.60
CA SER A 227 22.50 16.68 -14.02
C SER A 227 22.59 17.77 -15.07
N ALA A 228 21.51 18.57 -15.20
CA ALA A 228 21.37 19.58 -16.26
C ALA A 228 22.46 20.69 -16.18
N THR A 229 22.90 20.99 -14.95
CA THR A 229 24.06 21.82 -14.65
C THR A 229 24.78 21.26 -13.43
N GLU A 230 25.93 21.83 -13.06
CA GLU A 230 26.63 21.48 -11.81
C GLU A 230 25.75 21.69 -10.56
N ARG A 231 24.71 22.53 -10.66
CA ARG A 231 23.84 22.91 -9.55
C ARG A 231 22.40 22.35 -9.66
N LEU A 232 22.01 21.84 -10.82
CA LEU A 232 20.64 21.38 -11.09
C LEU A 232 20.63 19.90 -11.48
N THR A 233 19.98 19.09 -10.64
CA THR A 233 19.68 17.69 -10.93
C THR A 233 18.18 17.52 -11.10
N LEU A 234 17.76 16.83 -12.14
CA LEU A 234 16.39 16.48 -12.47
C LEU A 234 16.25 14.97 -12.54
N GLN A 235 15.14 14.45 -12.01
CA GLN A 235 14.76 13.06 -12.17
C GLN A 235 13.36 12.99 -12.76
N PHE A 236 13.18 12.13 -13.77
CA PHE A 236 11.92 11.89 -14.44
C PHE A 236 11.54 10.43 -14.27
N MET A 237 10.27 10.18 -13.98
CA MET A 237 9.73 8.83 -13.91
C MET A 237 8.37 8.79 -14.60
N ALA A 238 8.14 7.73 -15.38
CA ALA A 238 6.84 7.39 -15.93
C ALA A 238 6.62 5.89 -15.79
N GLU A 239 5.43 5.48 -15.34
CA GLU A 239 5.03 4.09 -15.23
C GLU A 239 3.63 3.92 -15.79
N TRP A 240 3.41 2.86 -16.56
CA TRP A 240 2.11 2.39 -17.00
C TRP A 240 1.96 0.93 -16.65
N GLY A 241 0.77 0.56 -16.22
CA GLY A 241 0.47 -0.83 -15.90
C GLY A 241 -0.98 -1.18 -16.16
N GLU A 242 -1.18 -2.46 -16.41
CA GLU A 242 -2.48 -3.09 -16.55
C GLU A 242 -2.51 -4.34 -15.66
N ASP A 243 -3.58 -4.48 -14.89
CA ASP A 243 -3.95 -5.70 -14.18
C ASP A 243 -5.21 -6.26 -14.81
N LYS A 244 -5.17 -7.49 -15.31
CA LYS A 244 -6.34 -8.28 -15.74
C LYS A 244 -6.68 -9.29 -14.66
N PHE A 245 -7.92 -9.33 -14.25
CA PHE A 245 -8.40 -10.20 -13.19
C PHE A 245 -9.33 -11.27 -13.73
N SER A 246 -9.22 -12.48 -13.17
CA SER A 246 -10.09 -13.61 -13.48
C SER A 246 -10.69 -14.14 -12.19
N ALA A 247 -11.98 -13.90 -11.99
CA ALA A 247 -12.74 -14.45 -10.87
C ALA A 247 -13.52 -15.70 -11.32
N PRO A 248 -14.01 -16.54 -10.39
CA PRO A 248 -14.85 -17.71 -10.71
C PRO A 248 -16.16 -17.36 -11.44
N THR A 249 -16.56 -16.09 -11.39
CA THR A 249 -17.72 -15.56 -12.13
C THR A 249 -17.29 -14.48 -13.09
N THR A 250 -18.10 -14.20 -14.10
CA THR A 250 -17.86 -13.10 -15.05
C THR A 250 -18.14 -11.73 -14.45
N LYS A 251 -18.54 -11.67 -13.17
CA LYS A 251 -18.90 -10.45 -12.45
C LYS A 251 -17.88 -10.12 -11.37
N GLY A 252 -17.72 -8.85 -11.08
CA GLY A 252 -16.75 -8.32 -10.14
C GLY A 252 -15.63 -7.56 -10.84
N LEU A 253 -14.47 -7.54 -10.25
CA LEU A 253 -13.30 -6.84 -10.76
C LEU A 253 -12.78 -7.51 -12.03
N SER A 254 -12.68 -6.76 -13.12
CA SER A 254 -12.22 -7.28 -14.44
C SER A 254 -10.84 -6.73 -14.82
N ALA A 255 -10.59 -5.44 -14.63
CA ALA A 255 -9.31 -4.84 -14.97
C ALA A 255 -8.99 -3.62 -14.09
N SER A 256 -7.70 -3.30 -13.97
CA SER A 256 -7.23 -2.05 -13.41
C SER A 256 -6.09 -1.50 -14.25
N TYR A 257 -6.20 -0.26 -14.68
CA TYR A 257 -5.20 0.48 -15.43
C TYR A 257 -4.57 1.52 -14.51
N MET A 258 -3.25 1.66 -14.54
CA MET A 258 -2.52 2.64 -13.76
C MET A 258 -1.52 3.39 -14.61
N GLY A 259 -1.42 4.69 -14.35
CA GLY A 259 -0.39 5.56 -14.89
C GLY A 259 0.22 6.37 -13.78
N PHE A 260 1.52 6.54 -13.78
CA PHE A 260 2.23 7.41 -12.86
C PHE A 260 3.26 8.24 -13.64
N TYR A 261 3.36 9.52 -13.27
CA TYR A 261 4.32 10.47 -13.80
C TYR A 261 4.92 11.26 -12.65
N GLY A 262 6.21 11.47 -12.67
CA GLY A 262 6.91 12.23 -11.64
C GLY A 262 8.08 13.00 -12.21
N ILE A 263 8.31 14.19 -11.65
CA ILE A 263 9.49 15.01 -11.89
C ILE A 263 9.96 15.48 -10.52
N ASP A 264 11.23 15.23 -10.23
CA ASP A 264 11.92 15.73 -9.06
C ASP A 264 13.05 16.66 -9.51
N ALA A 265 13.26 17.75 -8.78
CA ALA A 265 14.29 18.72 -9.04
C ALA A 265 15.04 19.07 -7.74
N VAL A 266 16.35 19.08 -7.81
CA VAL A 266 17.23 19.56 -6.73
C VAL A 266 18.13 20.65 -7.31
N TYR A 267 18.09 21.83 -6.73
CA TYR A 267 18.90 22.96 -7.13
C TYR A 267 19.77 23.47 -5.97
N ALA A 268 21.09 23.44 -6.14
CA ALA A 268 22.04 24.03 -5.20
C ALA A 268 22.12 25.55 -5.46
N LEU A 269 21.43 26.34 -4.64
CA LEU A 269 21.51 27.82 -4.71
C LEU A 269 22.92 28.30 -4.40
N SER A 270 23.54 27.67 -3.39
CA SER A 270 24.93 27.87 -2.98
C SER A 270 25.40 26.57 -2.32
N ASP A 271 26.64 26.55 -1.82
CA ASP A 271 27.19 25.43 -1.05
C ASP A 271 26.39 25.15 0.22
N ASP A 272 25.78 26.18 0.81
CA ASP A 272 25.00 26.09 2.04
C ASP A 272 23.50 26.00 1.84
N TRP A 273 22.97 26.25 0.65
CA TRP A 273 21.54 26.31 0.39
C TRP A 273 21.09 25.42 -0.76
N ARG A 274 20.03 24.66 -0.52
CA ARG A 274 19.43 23.74 -1.48
C ARG A 274 17.94 23.96 -1.57
N LEU A 275 17.44 24.05 -2.80
CA LEU A 275 16.02 23.97 -3.14
C LEU A 275 15.69 22.56 -3.64
N THR A 276 14.53 22.08 -3.27
CA THR A 276 13.95 20.84 -3.81
C THR A 276 12.56 21.13 -4.32
N GLY A 277 12.17 20.50 -5.40
CA GLY A 277 10.81 20.57 -5.91
C GLY A 277 10.44 19.27 -6.54
N PHE A 278 9.16 18.88 -6.43
CA PHE A 278 8.65 17.74 -7.15
C PHE A 278 7.21 17.94 -7.56
N TRP A 279 6.84 17.28 -8.63
CA TRP A 279 5.47 17.09 -9.05
C TRP A 279 5.26 15.63 -9.39
N SER A 280 4.13 15.08 -8.98
CA SER A 280 3.72 13.74 -9.37
C SER A 280 2.24 13.68 -9.66
N ARG A 281 1.87 12.79 -10.57
CA ARG A 281 0.50 12.47 -10.90
C ARG A 281 0.33 10.97 -11.05
N GLY A 282 -0.65 10.42 -10.33
CA GLY A 282 -1.14 9.07 -10.47
C GLY A 282 -2.56 9.07 -11.04
N ASP A 283 -2.81 8.25 -12.04
CA ASP A 283 -4.14 7.96 -12.57
C ASP A 283 -4.38 6.46 -12.45
N GLN A 284 -5.50 6.05 -11.85
CA GLN A 284 -5.94 4.66 -11.79
C GLN A 284 -7.38 4.54 -12.26
N THR A 285 -7.67 3.54 -13.08
CA THR A 285 -9.04 3.20 -13.49
C THR A 285 -9.28 1.73 -13.22
N THR A 286 -10.27 1.42 -12.40
CA THR A 286 -10.64 0.05 -12.04
C THR A 286 -12.02 -0.24 -12.62
N HIS A 287 -12.15 -1.32 -13.39
CA HIS A 287 -13.39 -1.76 -14.01
C HIS A 287 -14.00 -2.90 -13.20
N ILE A 288 -15.29 -2.76 -12.89
CA ILE A 288 -16.07 -3.72 -12.10
C ILE A 288 -17.36 -4.03 -12.85
N ASP A 289 -17.60 -5.31 -13.13
CA ASP A 289 -18.85 -5.79 -13.67
C ASP A 289 -19.76 -6.29 -12.54
N HIS A 290 -20.97 -5.78 -12.47
CA HIS A 290 -21.97 -6.21 -11.52
C HIS A 290 -23.03 -7.10 -12.14
N SER A 291 -23.65 -7.95 -11.31
CA SER A 291 -24.52 -9.04 -11.71
C SER A 291 -25.85 -8.66 -12.34
N THR A 292 -26.31 -7.45 -12.16
CA THR A 292 -27.68 -7.04 -12.50
C THR A 292 -27.71 -5.89 -13.49
N GLY A 293 -26.93 -6.00 -14.54
CA GLY A 293 -26.91 -4.97 -15.57
C GLY A 293 -26.19 -3.69 -15.19
N TYR A 294 -25.38 -3.72 -14.14
CA TYR A 294 -24.63 -2.58 -13.67
C TYR A 294 -23.14 -2.79 -13.89
N MET A 295 -22.49 -1.82 -14.51
CA MET A 295 -21.05 -1.76 -14.70
C MET A 295 -20.54 -0.47 -14.05
N ALA A 296 -19.36 -0.50 -13.50
CA ALA A 296 -18.72 0.67 -12.93
C ALA A 296 -17.25 0.77 -13.35
N ALA A 297 -16.80 1.97 -13.62
CA ALA A 297 -15.40 2.32 -13.63
C ALA A 297 -15.14 3.29 -12.48
N LEU A 298 -14.23 2.91 -11.59
CA LEU A 298 -13.73 3.77 -10.52
C LEU A 298 -12.44 4.40 -11.03
N ARG A 299 -12.44 5.73 -11.17
CA ARG A 299 -11.27 6.49 -11.61
C ARG A 299 -10.75 7.32 -10.44
N ASN A 300 -9.54 7.04 -10.02
CA ASN A 300 -8.80 7.84 -9.06
C ASN A 300 -7.72 8.65 -9.78
N ARG A 301 -7.60 9.92 -9.43
CA ARG A 301 -6.50 10.78 -9.84
C ARG A 301 -5.93 11.48 -8.63
N THR A 302 -4.64 11.27 -8.40
CA THR A 302 -3.90 11.96 -7.35
C THR A 302 -2.84 12.86 -7.99
N GLU A 303 -2.79 14.13 -7.60
CA GLU A 303 -1.74 15.07 -7.99
C GLU A 303 -1.08 15.62 -6.73
N THR A 304 0.25 15.62 -6.73
CA THR A 304 1.02 16.14 -5.61
C THR A 304 2.11 17.07 -6.12
N PHE A 305 2.23 18.21 -5.49
CA PHE A 305 3.28 19.19 -5.72
C PHE A 305 3.97 19.53 -4.40
N GLY A 306 5.28 19.52 -4.41
CA GLY A 306 6.10 19.89 -3.25
C GLY A 306 7.21 20.86 -3.60
N LEU A 307 7.49 21.77 -2.69
CA LEU A 307 8.62 22.69 -2.73
C LEU A 307 9.29 22.71 -1.36
N GLY A 308 10.61 22.58 -1.33
CA GLY A 308 11.39 22.63 -0.11
C GLY A 308 12.63 23.50 -0.25
N ILE A 309 13.04 24.09 0.85
CA ILE A 309 14.30 24.79 0.99
C ILE A 309 14.98 24.36 2.28
N ASN A 310 16.26 24.11 2.24
CA ASN A 310 17.06 23.93 3.43
C ASN A 310 18.43 24.59 3.28
N GLY A 311 19.00 25.01 4.40
CA GLY A 311 20.30 25.66 4.36
C GLY A 311 20.90 25.93 5.74
N LYS A 312 22.11 26.42 5.70
CA LYS A 312 22.91 26.78 6.88
C LYS A 312 23.24 28.28 6.84
N PRO A 313 22.35 29.15 7.39
CA PRO A 313 22.63 30.58 7.45
C PRO A 313 23.92 30.92 8.23
N THR A 314 24.28 30.06 9.16
CA THR A 314 25.54 30.13 9.92
C THR A 314 26.07 28.73 10.18
N GLY A 315 27.34 28.61 10.58
CA GLY A 315 27.93 27.31 10.93
C GLY A 315 27.23 26.56 12.07
N ARG A 316 26.39 27.26 12.86
CA ARG A 316 25.63 26.65 13.98
C ARG A 316 24.14 26.50 13.73
N LEU A 317 23.58 27.19 12.75
CA LEU A 317 22.16 27.21 12.48
C LEU A 317 21.85 26.49 11.17
N THR A 318 21.02 25.49 11.22
CA THR A 318 20.41 24.83 10.03
C THR A 318 18.93 25.16 10.04
N VAL A 319 18.39 25.62 8.92
CA VAL A 319 16.96 25.91 8.75
C VAL A 319 16.44 25.18 7.53
N GLY A 320 15.17 24.89 7.55
CA GLY A 320 14.51 24.33 6.38
C GLY A 320 13.00 24.42 6.49
N GLY A 321 12.36 24.25 5.36
CA GLY A 321 10.92 24.17 5.28
C GLY A 321 10.49 23.56 3.98
N ASP A 322 9.29 22.97 3.97
CA ASP A 322 8.64 22.41 2.81
C ASP A 322 7.16 22.78 2.77
N LEU A 323 6.67 22.94 1.58
CA LEU A 323 5.26 23.11 1.25
C LEU A 323 4.84 21.92 0.41
N LEU A 324 3.73 21.28 0.78
CA LEU A 324 3.12 20.16 0.07
C LEU A 324 1.68 20.49 -0.26
N LEU A 325 1.30 20.30 -1.51
CA LEU A 325 -0.06 20.36 -2.01
C LEU A 325 -0.41 18.99 -2.57
N SER A 326 -1.46 18.35 -2.07
CA SER A 326 -1.99 17.11 -2.60
C SER A 326 -3.46 17.28 -2.94
N ALA A 327 -3.85 16.79 -4.09
CA ALA A 327 -5.23 16.75 -4.55
C ALA A 327 -5.54 15.35 -5.04
N ASP A 328 -6.63 14.80 -4.52
CA ASP A 328 -7.16 13.50 -4.92
C ASP A 328 -8.59 13.67 -5.42
N LYS A 329 -8.94 12.94 -6.47
CA LYS A 329 -10.26 12.96 -7.07
C LYS A 329 -10.69 11.57 -7.51
N ASP A 330 -11.79 11.10 -6.91
CA ASP A 330 -12.44 9.86 -7.27
C ASP A 330 -13.69 10.13 -8.09
N LYS A 331 -13.82 9.43 -9.20
CA LYS A 331 -14.98 9.43 -10.06
C LYS A 331 -15.60 8.05 -10.16
N TYR A 332 -16.89 7.98 -9.94
CA TYR A 332 -17.68 6.78 -10.15
C TYR A 332 -18.38 6.91 -11.50
N GLN A 333 -17.86 6.23 -12.50
CA GLN A 333 -18.52 6.13 -13.78
C GLN A 333 -19.43 4.90 -13.76
N GLN A 334 -20.73 5.13 -13.77
CA GLN A 334 -21.75 4.10 -13.81
C GLN A 334 -22.20 3.90 -15.25
N ASP A 335 -22.38 2.66 -15.62
CA ASP A 335 -22.96 2.26 -16.90
C ASP A 335 -23.91 1.07 -16.67
N LEU A 336 -24.87 0.90 -17.57
CA LEU A 336 -25.88 -0.14 -17.47
C LEU A 336 -25.82 -1.01 -18.73
N ASP A 337 -25.67 -2.30 -18.56
CA ASP A 337 -25.72 -3.24 -19.66
C ASP A 337 -27.16 -3.45 -20.18
N ALA A 338 -27.33 -4.24 -21.25
CA ALA A 338 -28.62 -4.47 -21.88
C ALA A 338 -29.66 -5.09 -20.94
N SER A 339 -29.21 -5.87 -19.92
CA SER A 339 -30.08 -6.57 -18.97
C SER A 339 -30.63 -5.67 -17.86
N ALA A 340 -30.19 -4.41 -17.78
CA ALA A 340 -30.67 -3.46 -16.78
C ALA A 340 -32.17 -3.14 -16.96
N SER A 341 -32.87 -3.04 -15.83
CA SER A 341 -34.28 -2.68 -15.83
C SER A 341 -34.53 -1.27 -16.40
N ALA A 342 -35.70 -1.02 -16.99
CA ALA A 342 -36.08 0.28 -17.44
C ALA A 342 -36.06 1.33 -16.30
N ALA A 343 -36.44 0.93 -15.09
CA ALA A 343 -36.39 1.78 -13.92
C ALA A 343 -34.95 2.19 -13.56
N SER A 344 -33.99 1.26 -13.60
CA SER A 344 -32.58 1.55 -13.37
C SER A 344 -32.00 2.49 -14.43
N LYS A 345 -32.36 2.30 -15.70
CA LYS A 345 -31.95 3.18 -16.82
C LYS A 345 -32.49 4.60 -16.63
N THR A 346 -33.75 4.74 -16.26
CA THR A 346 -34.38 6.01 -15.98
C THR A 346 -33.72 6.69 -14.77
N LEU A 347 -33.48 5.95 -13.69
CA LEU A 347 -32.84 6.50 -12.49
C LEU A 347 -31.44 7.03 -12.78
N LEU A 348 -30.62 6.27 -13.52
CA LEU A 348 -29.27 6.72 -13.87
C LEU A 348 -29.31 7.95 -14.78
N ALA A 349 -30.20 7.97 -15.77
CA ALA A 349 -30.37 9.12 -16.66
C ALA A 349 -30.82 10.38 -15.92
N THR A 350 -31.69 10.23 -14.91
CA THR A 350 -32.22 11.35 -14.12
C THR A 350 -31.24 11.86 -13.08
N SER A 351 -30.53 10.96 -12.40
CA SER A 351 -29.58 11.32 -11.35
C SER A 351 -28.23 11.83 -11.89
N GLY A 352 -27.86 11.45 -13.11
CA GLY A 352 -26.55 11.74 -13.70
C GLY A 352 -25.40 10.98 -13.07
N GLY A 353 -25.71 9.98 -12.20
CA GLY A 353 -24.73 9.16 -11.47
C GLY A 353 -24.30 9.75 -10.12
N LEU A 354 -23.25 9.19 -9.55
CA LEU A 354 -22.73 9.61 -8.25
C LEU A 354 -21.80 10.82 -8.40
N PRO A 355 -21.85 11.77 -7.46
CA PRO A 355 -20.91 12.91 -7.46
C PRO A 355 -19.46 12.48 -7.27
N ASP A 356 -18.54 13.31 -7.75
CA ASP A 356 -17.11 13.11 -7.52
C ASP A 356 -16.78 13.26 -6.03
N VAL A 357 -15.92 12.37 -5.51
CA VAL A 357 -15.29 12.55 -4.20
C VAL A 357 -13.96 13.27 -4.40
N THR A 358 -13.69 14.31 -3.61
CA THR A 358 -12.45 15.07 -3.71
C THR A 358 -11.82 15.28 -2.34
N PHE A 359 -10.52 15.09 -2.28
CA PHE A 359 -9.69 15.40 -1.13
C PHE A 359 -8.59 16.38 -1.54
N ARG A 360 -8.35 17.39 -0.71
CA ARG A 360 -7.25 18.34 -0.89
C ARG A 360 -6.54 18.55 0.42
N GLN A 361 -5.22 18.53 0.37
CA GLN A 361 -4.37 18.77 1.53
C GLN A 361 -3.30 19.81 1.19
N PHE A 362 -3.12 20.74 2.08
CA PHE A 362 -1.99 21.63 2.15
C PHE A 362 -1.21 21.33 3.44
N THR A 363 0.11 21.19 3.34
CA THR A 363 0.96 21.03 4.50
C THR A 363 2.16 21.98 4.36
N ALA A 364 2.42 22.76 5.40
CA ALA A 364 3.63 23.55 5.55
C ALA A 364 4.43 23.03 6.74
N ARG A 365 5.71 22.77 6.55
CA ARG A 365 6.62 22.36 7.60
C ARG A 365 7.80 23.34 7.61
N MET A 366 8.24 23.71 8.79
CA MET A 366 9.41 24.55 8.98
C MET A 366 10.19 24.04 10.18
N PHE A 367 11.51 24.12 10.12
CA PHE A 367 12.35 23.80 11.25
C PHE A 367 13.55 24.72 11.33
N GLY A 368 14.02 24.92 12.56
CA GLY A 368 15.30 25.51 12.86
C GLY A 368 16.06 24.65 13.85
N LYS A 369 17.29 24.27 13.54
CA LYS A 369 18.18 23.51 14.42
C LYS A 369 19.41 24.34 14.72
N TYR A 370 19.61 24.66 15.99
CA TYR A 370 20.77 25.41 16.46
C TYR A 370 21.69 24.50 17.27
N ALA A 371 22.95 24.38 16.83
CA ALA A 371 24.00 23.67 17.55
C ALA A 371 24.50 24.53 18.71
N ILE A 372 24.26 24.11 19.95
CA ILE A 372 24.72 24.78 21.16
C ILE A 372 26.19 24.46 21.36
N GLU A 373 26.51 23.17 21.32
CA GLU A 373 27.86 22.63 21.45
C GLU A 373 28.09 21.54 20.37
N LYS A 374 29.30 20.98 20.36
CA LYS A 374 29.69 19.95 19.39
C LYS A 374 28.76 18.70 19.39
N ASN A 375 28.23 18.38 20.57
CA ASN A 375 27.38 17.20 20.79
C ASN A 375 25.95 17.52 21.21
N SER A 376 25.55 18.82 21.20
CA SER A 376 24.21 19.21 21.61
C SER A 376 23.57 20.24 20.67
N ALA A 377 22.26 20.13 20.47
CA ALA A 377 21.49 21.06 19.65
C ALA A 377 20.05 21.20 20.17
N VAL A 378 19.44 22.33 19.88
CA VAL A 378 18.01 22.56 20.02
C VAL A 378 17.41 22.62 18.62
N ARG A 379 16.29 21.93 18.43
CA ARG A 379 15.49 21.97 17.22
C ARG A 379 14.08 22.45 17.55
N VAL A 380 13.57 23.38 16.77
CA VAL A 380 12.18 23.83 16.80
C VAL A 380 11.55 23.43 15.49
N ASP A 381 10.38 22.81 15.56
CA ASP A 381 9.59 22.38 14.42
C ASP A 381 8.22 23.04 14.46
N PHE A 382 7.77 23.55 13.32
CA PHE A 382 6.39 24.00 13.10
C PHE A 382 5.80 23.24 11.93
N ILE A 383 4.58 22.71 12.12
CA ILE A 383 3.81 22.03 11.09
C ILE A 383 2.41 22.62 11.06
N HIS A 384 1.95 23.01 9.89
CA HIS A 384 0.57 23.40 9.67
C HIS A 384 -0.02 22.55 8.55
N GLN A 385 -1.15 21.91 8.82
CA GLN A 385 -1.86 21.09 7.86
C GLN A 385 -3.30 21.53 7.77
N ARG A 386 -3.79 21.68 6.55
CA ARG A 386 -5.20 21.94 6.25
C ARG A 386 -5.70 20.93 5.24
N THR A 387 -6.83 20.30 5.55
CA THR A 387 -7.51 19.37 4.64
C THR A 387 -8.88 19.86 4.30
N LYS A 388 -9.36 19.50 3.11
CA LYS A 388 -10.73 19.65 2.67
C LYS A 388 -11.14 18.37 1.97
N LEU A 389 -12.17 17.72 2.51
CA LEU A 389 -12.80 16.55 1.93
C LEU A 389 -14.20 16.95 1.45
N ASN A 390 -14.57 16.50 0.25
CA ASN A 390 -15.94 16.53 -0.24
C ASN A 390 -16.31 15.08 -0.56
N GLU A 391 -17.08 14.50 0.34
CA GLU A 391 -17.53 13.11 0.23
C GLU A 391 -18.98 13.01 0.67
N TRP A 392 -19.79 12.35 -0.11
CA TRP A 392 -21.22 12.22 0.06
C TRP A 392 -21.64 10.99 0.88
N THR A 393 -20.75 10.00 1.08
CA THR A 393 -21.09 8.71 1.70
C THR A 393 -21.32 8.80 3.22
N TRP A 394 -20.70 9.75 3.91
CA TRP A 394 -20.75 9.90 5.37
C TRP A 394 -21.64 11.03 5.87
N GLY A 395 -22.37 11.67 5.00
CA GLY A 395 -23.25 12.76 5.35
C GLY A 395 -23.26 13.83 4.26
N TYR A 396 -24.37 13.95 3.60
CA TYR A 396 -24.57 14.91 2.52
C TYR A 396 -24.88 16.29 3.11
N ASN A 397 -24.19 17.33 2.66
CA ASN A 397 -24.36 18.72 3.10
C ASN A 397 -24.28 18.94 4.62
N GLY A 398 -23.44 18.19 5.33
CA GLY A 398 -23.29 18.35 6.77
C GLY A 398 -24.39 17.68 7.61
N THR A 399 -25.27 16.92 6.98
CA THR A 399 -26.24 16.08 7.72
C THR A 399 -25.50 14.83 8.22
N PRO A 400 -25.51 14.55 9.53
CA PRO A 400 -24.91 13.36 10.07
C PRO A 400 -25.55 12.09 9.52
N PHE A 401 -24.73 11.09 9.21
CA PHE A 401 -25.27 9.76 8.96
C PHE A 401 -25.69 9.14 10.30
N VAL A 402 -26.91 8.64 10.36
CA VAL A 402 -27.49 8.06 11.56
C VAL A 402 -27.58 6.54 11.36
N TYR A 403 -26.93 5.77 12.25
CA TYR A 403 -27.05 4.32 12.27
C TYR A 403 -28.37 3.87 12.91
N SER A 404 -28.72 2.60 12.75
CA SER A 404 -29.94 2.00 13.30
C SER A 404 -30.01 2.03 14.84
N ASP A 405 -28.87 2.14 15.51
CA ASP A 405 -28.74 2.30 16.96
C ASP A 405 -28.79 3.76 17.43
N ASN A 406 -29.13 4.69 16.54
CA ASN A 406 -29.12 6.14 16.71
C ASN A 406 -27.73 6.76 16.94
N SER A 407 -26.67 6.01 16.83
CA SER A 407 -25.33 6.61 16.78
C SER A 407 -25.16 7.39 15.48
N THR A 408 -24.43 8.51 15.54
CA THR A 408 -24.24 9.40 14.41
C THR A 408 -22.77 9.48 14.03
N VAL A 409 -22.48 9.45 12.75
CA VAL A 409 -21.17 9.79 12.20
C VAL A 409 -21.25 11.14 11.54
N TYR A 410 -20.43 12.05 11.99
CA TYR A 410 -20.30 13.39 11.42
C TYR A 410 -18.92 13.54 10.78
N LEU A 411 -18.89 13.79 9.49
CA LEU A 411 -17.69 14.14 8.78
C LEU A 411 -17.44 15.66 8.85
N ASN A 412 -16.35 16.07 9.48
CA ASN A 412 -15.89 17.44 9.34
C ASN A 412 -15.14 17.59 8.01
N PRO A 413 -15.74 18.23 6.98
CA PRO A 413 -15.14 18.32 5.67
C PRO A 413 -13.90 19.22 5.62
N ARG A 414 -13.64 19.96 6.68
CA ARG A 414 -12.48 20.86 6.79
C ARG A 414 -11.80 20.67 8.12
N GLN A 415 -10.53 20.32 8.07
CA GLN A 415 -9.71 20.18 9.27
C GLN A 415 -8.48 21.07 9.12
N SER A 416 -8.06 21.65 10.22
CA SER A 416 -6.84 22.44 10.30
C SER A 416 -6.13 22.11 11.61
N VAL A 417 -4.88 21.72 11.51
CA VAL A 417 -4.04 21.34 12.64
C VAL A 417 -2.73 22.10 12.56
N SER A 418 -2.30 22.66 13.68
CA SER A 418 -0.98 23.25 13.82
C SER A 418 -0.24 22.57 14.97
N TYR A 419 1.01 22.29 14.75
CA TYR A 419 1.91 21.71 15.74
C TYR A 419 3.14 22.60 15.88
N LEU A 420 3.53 22.89 17.10
CA LEU A 420 4.80 23.53 17.45
C LEU A 420 5.51 22.63 18.47
N GLY A 421 6.73 22.23 18.16
CA GLY A 421 7.54 21.37 19.00
C GLY A 421 8.94 21.89 19.18
N ALA A 422 9.53 21.64 20.36
CA ALA A 422 10.93 21.89 20.63
C ALA A 422 11.60 20.61 21.11
N THR A 423 12.76 20.29 20.54
CA THR A 423 13.52 19.07 20.86
C THR A 423 14.95 19.45 21.23
N TYR A 424 15.39 19.02 22.39
CA TYR A 424 16.80 19.06 22.76
C TYR A 424 17.46 17.73 22.35
N ILE A 425 18.55 17.84 21.62
CA ILE A 425 19.29 16.70 21.07
C ILE A 425 20.65 16.67 21.73
N ILE A 426 21.03 15.53 22.31
CA ILE A 426 22.36 15.28 22.85
C ILE A 426 22.90 13.97 22.27
N ALA A 427 24.11 14.01 21.75
CA ALA A 427 24.85 12.80 21.38
C ALA A 427 25.74 12.40 22.56
N LEU A 428 25.51 11.23 23.10
CA LEU A 428 26.37 10.65 24.13
C LEU A 428 27.64 10.10 23.44
N PRO A 429 28.81 10.19 24.14
CA PRO A 429 30.07 9.72 23.61
C PRO A 429 30.13 8.25 23.33
#